data_33af6759d0c2427d579f4e1db143a98b
#
_entry.id   33af6759d0c2427d579f4e1db143a98b
#
_cell.length_a   1.000
_cell.length_b   1.000
_cell.length_c   1.000
_cell.angle_alpha   90.00
_cell.angle_beta   90.00
_cell.angle_gamma   90.00
#
_symmetry.space_group_name_H-M   'P 1'
#
loop_
_entity.id
_entity.type
_entity.pdbx_description
1 polymer ?
#
loop_
_entity_poly.entity_id
_entity_poly.type
_entity_poly.pdbx_seq_one_letter_code
_entity_poly.pdbx_strand_id
1 'polypeptide(L)'
;MKKAFLPPIAVLEAILTFSLWNSRAMTASTDRWRNQLQQADALMQAESWPDTAAALSKSYEDWAQCQTWLHIVSEHDAVDDAEAMYRRAMAFAAARESSELRAELADLRDQLRLLAEMERFSIKNVL
;
A
#
# COMPACT_ATOMS: atom_id res chain seq x y z
N MET A 1 17.76 -29.93 29.92
CA MET A 1 17.92 -30.00 28.45
C MET A 1 16.73 -29.47 27.70
N LYS A 2 15.52 -29.82 28.08
CA LYS A 2 14.30 -29.31 27.40
C LYS A 2 14.17 -27.79 27.43
N LYS A 3 14.65 -27.14 28.49
CA LYS A 3 14.60 -25.68 28.62
C LYS A 3 15.56 -24.93 27.68
N ALA A 4 16.61 -25.58 27.18
CA ALA A 4 17.57 -24.98 26.26
C ALA A 4 17.06 -24.85 24.83
N PHE A 5 16.06 -25.66 24.43
CA PHE A 5 15.48 -25.65 23.08
C PHE A 5 14.19 -24.83 22.95
N LEU A 6 13.44 -24.64 24.06
CA LEU A 6 12.19 -23.91 24.05
C LEU A 6 12.33 -22.42 23.66
N PRO A 7 13.31 -21.64 24.18
CA PRO A 7 13.43 -20.25 23.77
C PRO A 7 13.70 -20.03 22.27
N PRO A 8 14.61 -20.78 21.59
CA PRO A 8 14.78 -20.65 20.14
C PRO A 8 13.54 -21.00 19.33
N ILE A 9 12.81 -22.03 19.73
CA ILE A 9 11.56 -22.44 19.07
C ILE A 9 10.49 -21.38 19.25
N ALA A 10 10.32 -20.85 20.47
CA ALA A 10 9.36 -19.80 20.77
C ALA A 10 9.67 -18.51 19.99
N VAL A 11 10.93 -18.14 19.87
CA VAL A 11 11.36 -16.98 19.08
C VAL A 11 11.05 -17.21 17.61
N LEU A 12 11.34 -18.39 17.08
CA LEU A 12 11.05 -18.72 15.68
C LEU A 12 9.55 -18.66 15.39
N GLU A 13 8.72 -19.24 16.27
CA GLU A 13 7.26 -19.17 16.14
C GLU A 13 6.75 -17.75 16.20
N ALA A 14 7.29 -16.93 17.10
CA ALA A 14 6.93 -15.52 17.22
C ALA A 14 7.27 -14.75 15.94
N ILE A 15 8.44 -15.00 15.36
CA ILE A 15 8.87 -14.37 14.09
C ILE A 15 7.94 -14.79 12.96
N LEU A 16 7.62 -16.08 12.84
CA LEU A 16 6.72 -16.59 11.81
C LEU A 16 5.31 -16.01 11.95
N THR A 17 4.78 -16.01 13.15
CA THR A 17 3.45 -15.45 13.44
C THR A 17 3.39 -13.96 13.10
N PHE A 18 4.41 -13.20 13.52
CA PHE A 18 4.52 -11.78 13.22
C PHE A 18 4.61 -11.53 11.71
N SER A 19 5.43 -12.33 11.00
CA SER A 19 5.60 -12.20 9.55
C SER A 19 4.30 -12.49 8.80
N LEU A 20 3.56 -13.52 9.19
CA LEU A 20 2.27 -13.85 8.59
C LEU A 20 1.23 -12.77 8.87
N TRP A 21 1.17 -12.28 10.11
CA TRP A 21 0.27 -11.20 10.49
C TRP A 21 0.57 -9.93 9.70
N ASN A 22 1.85 -9.57 9.58
CA ASN A 22 2.31 -8.40 8.84
C ASN A 22 1.96 -8.51 7.36
N SER A 23 2.12 -9.68 6.75
CA SER A 23 1.75 -9.92 5.35
C SER A 23 0.25 -9.76 5.12
N ARG A 24 -0.57 -10.30 6.02
CA ARG A 24 -2.04 -10.14 5.95
C ARG A 24 -2.46 -8.69 6.13
N ALA A 25 -1.85 -7.99 7.08
CA ALA A 25 -2.12 -6.57 7.31
C ALA A 25 -1.74 -5.72 6.09
N MET A 26 -0.59 -6.01 5.48
CA MET A 26 -0.15 -5.34 4.26
C MET A 26 -1.14 -5.57 3.10
N THR A 27 -1.57 -6.80 2.90
CA THR A 27 -2.53 -7.15 1.84
C THR A 27 -3.87 -6.45 2.06
N ALA A 28 -4.40 -6.47 3.28
CA ALA A 28 -5.67 -5.83 3.62
C ALA A 28 -5.59 -4.31 3.42
N SER A 29 -4.51 -3.68 3.86
CA SER A 29 -4.30 -2.25 3.69
C SER A 29 -4.17 -1.87 2.21
N THR A 30 -3.40 -2.65 1.45
CA THR A 30 -3.20 -2.45 0.02
C THR A 30 -4.52 -2.56 -0.75
N ASP A 31 -5.33 -3.56 -0.44
CA ASP A 31 -6.64 -3.75 -1.07
C ASP A 31 -7.56 -2.57 -0.77
N ARG A 32 -7.54 -2.05 0.47
CA ARG A 32 -8.31 -0.87 0.86
C ARG A 32 -7.89 0.35 0.05
N TRP A 33 -6.60 0.61 -0.05
CA TRP A 33 -6.08 1.76 -0.82
C TRP A 33 -6.42 1.64 -2.30
N ARG A 34 -6.26 0.45 -2.88
CA ARG A 34 -6.60 0.20 -4.29
C ARG A 34 -8.09 0.39 -4.55
N ASN A 35 -8.95 -0.04 -3.65
CA ASN A 35 -10.40 0.16 -3.75
C ASN A 35 -10.76 1.65 -3.67
N GLN A 36 -10.10 2.41 -2.80
CA GLN A 36 -10.28 3.85 -2.71
C GLN A 36 -9.88 4.55 -4.02
N LEU A 37 -8.81 4.12 -4.65
CA LEU A 37 -8.36 4.67 -5.93
C LEU A 37 -9.30 4.30 -7.06
N GLN A 38 -9.85 3.10 -7.05
CA GLN A 38 -10.87 2.69 -8.02
C GLN A 38 -12.14 3.52 -7.89
N GLN A 39 -12.54 3.83 -6.66
CA GLN A 39 -13.66 4.71 -6.39
C GLN A 39 -13.38 6.12 -6.90
N ALA A 40 -12.18 6.63 -6.72
CA ALA A 40 -11.77 7.92 -7.26
C ALA A 40 -11.86 7.95 -8.80
N ASP A 41 -11.44 6.87 -9.46
CA ASP A 41 -11.55 6.73 -10.91
C ASP A 41 -13.02 6.78 -11.37
N ALA A 42 -13.90 6.08 -10.68
CA ALA A 42 -15.34 6.08 -10.99
C ALA A 42 -15.94 7.48 -10.80
N LEU A 43 -15.57 8.20 -9.76
CA LEU A 43 -16.03 9.56 -9.51
C LEU A 43 -15.51 10.53 -10.58
N MET A 44 -14.29 10.34 -11.03
CA MET A 44 -13.70 11.12 -12.12
C MET A 44 -14.45 10.90 -13.42
N GLN A 45 -14.79 9.64 -13.74
CA GLN A 45 -15.57 9.30 -14.94
C GLN A 45 -16.99 9.90 -14.89
N ALA A 46 -17.54 10.05 -13.69
CA ALA A 46 -18.82 10.73 -13.48
C ALA A 46 -18.69 12.28 -13.47
N GLU A 47 -17.50 12.79 -13.74
CA GLU A 47 -17.19 14.22 -13.74
C GLU A 47 -17.41 14.92 -12.38
N SER A 48 -17.39 14.13 -11.30
CA SER A 48 -17.51 14.67 -9.93
C SER A 48 -16.12 14.98 -9.36
N TRP A 49 -15.52 16.05 -9.85
CA TRP A 49 -14.14 16.43 -9.49
C TRP A 49 -13.92 16.73 -8.01
N PRO A 50 -14.83 17.43 -7.31
CA PRO A 50 -14.66 17.62 -5.87
C PRO A 50 -14.64 16.29 -5.10
N ASP A 51 -15.50 15.37 -5.46
CA ASP A 51 -15.55 14.04 -4.82
C ASP A 51 -14.33 13.19 -5.18
N THR A 52 -13.85 13.33 -6.42
CA THR A 52 -12.61 12.68 -6.86
C THR A 52 -11.42 13.14 -6.02
N ALA A 53 -11.29 14.44 -5.84
CA ALA A 53 -10.23 15.03 -5.03
C ALA A 53 -10.32 14.58 -3.57
N ALA A 54 -11.54 14.54 -3.01
CA ALA A 54 -11.77 14.09 -1.64
C ALA A 54 -11.39 12.60 -1.47
N ALA A 55 -11.77 11.75 -2.42
CA ALA A 55 -11.43 10.33 -2.39
C ALA A 55 -9.92 10.09 -2.46
N LEU A 56 -9.22 10.83 -3.32
CA LEU A 56 -7.76 10.75 -3.44
C LEU A 56 -7.06 11.22 -2.16
N SER A 57 -7.51 12.34 -1.59
CA SER A 57 -6.95 12.86 -0.34
C SER A 57 -7.12 11.88 0.80
N LYS A 58 -8.29 11.23 0.89
CA LYS A 58 -8.55 10.23 1.92
C LYS A 58 -7.63 9.02 1.76
N SER A 59 -7.47 8.53 0.54
CA SER A 59 -6.57 7.41 0.26
C SER A 59 -5.13 7.76 0.61
N TYR A 60 -4.69 8.95 0.25
CA TYR A 60 -3.35 9.43 0.59
C TYR A 60 -3.16 9.53 2.11
N GLU A 61 -4.11 10.08 2.84
CA GLU A 61 -4.04 10.19 4.30
C GLU A 61 -3.96 8.82 4.96
N ASP A 62 -4.79 7.88 4.53
CA ASP A 62 -4.78 6.51 5.05
C ASP A 62 -3.44 5.83 4.77
N TRP A 63 -2.91 6.00 3.57
CA TRP A 63 -1.61 5.47 3.19
C TRP A 63 -0.48 6.14 3.98
N ALA A 64 -0.52 7.45 4.14
CA ALA A 64 0.51 8.22 4.84
C ALA A 64 0.60 7.86 6.32
N GLN A 65 -0.52 7.50 6.96
CA GLN A 65 -0.52 7.01 8.34
C GLN A 65 0.26 5.71 8.50
N CYS A 66 0.35 4.91 7.44
CA CYS A 66 1.11 3.66 7.43
C CYS A 66 2.55 3.83 6.92
N GLN A 67 2.97 5.05 6.58
CA GLN A 67 4.24 5.30 5.91
C GLN A 67 5.45 4.85 6.72
N THR A 68 5.47 5.09 8.02
CA THR A 68 6.54 4.63 8.91
C THR A 68 6.65 3.11 8.89
N TRP A 69 5.51 2.42 9.01
CA TRP A 69 5.46 0.97 8.94
C TRP A 69 5.92 0.45 7.57
N LEU A 70 5.48 1.10 6.49
CA LEU A 70 5.89 0.74 5.12
C LEU A 70 7.40 0.87 4.93
N HIS A 71 8.02 1.92 5.46
CA HIS A 71 9.48 2.10 5.40
C HIS A 71 10.25 1.03 6.17
N ILE A 72 9.63 0.44 7.20
CA ILE A 72 10.25 -0.63 7.98
C ILE A 72 10.15 -1.97 7.25
N VAL A 73 8.99 -2.29 6.64
CA VAL A 73 8.70 -3.62 6.09
C VAL A 73 8.84 -3.73 4.58
N SER A 74 8.96 -2.61 3.88
CA SER A 74 9.00 -2.57 2.41
C SER A 74 10.26 -1.86 1.93
N GLU A 75 10.57 -2.02 0.64
CA GLU A 75 11.68 -1.33 0.01
C GLU A 75 11.41 0.19 -0.01
N HIS A 76 12.41 0.95 0.41
CA HIS A 76 12.32 2.40 0.56
C HIS A 76 11.96 3.11 -0.74
N ASP A 77 12.62 2.75 -1.86
CA ASP A 77 12.37 3.35 -3.16
C ASP A 77 10.94 3.10 -3.65
N ALA A 78 10.40 1.91 -3.39
CA ALA A 78 9.04 1.56 -3.78
C ALA A 78 7.99 2.39 -3.02
N VAL A 79 8.24 2.68 -1.75
CA VAL A 79 7.38 3.53 -0.93
C VAL A 79 7.43 4.97 -1.41
N ASP A 80 8.63 5.47 -1.71
CA ASP A 80 8.82 6.83 -2.23
C ASP A 80 8.16 7.00 -3.59
N ASP A 81 8.23 6.00 -4.46
CA ASP A 81 7.57 6.02 -5.76
C ASP A 81 6.04 6.09 -5.61
N ALA A 82 5.48 5.34 -4.67
CA ALA A 82 4.04 5.39 -4.38
C ALA A 82 3.63 6.78 -3.90
N GLU A 83 4.41 7.41 -3.04
CA GLU A 83 4.14 8.78 -2.58
C GLU A 83 4.13 9.77 -3.74
N ALA A 84 5.12 9.69 -4.63
CA ALA A 84 5.19 10.55 -5.80
C ALA A 84 3.97 10.35 -6.71
N MET A 85 3.52 9.11 -6.88
CA MET A 85 2.33 8.80 -7.68
C MET A 85 1.05 9.39 -7.06
N TYR A 86 0.88 9.31 -5.73
CA TYR A 86 -0.23 9.95 -5.05
C TYR A 86 -0.24 11.47 -5.28
N ARG A 87 0.90 12.11 -5.16
CA ARG A 87 1.03 13.56 -5.34
C ARG A 87 0.69 13.96 -6.76
N ARG A 88 1.17 13.22 -7.77
CA ARG A 88 0.83 13.49 -9.17
C ARG A 88 -0.66 13.28 -9.43
N ALA A 89 -1.25 12.22 -8.89
CA ALA A 89 -2.68 11.97 -9.05
C ALA A 89 -3.51 13.13 -8.47
N MET A 90 -3.15 13.62 -7.29
CA MET A 90 -3.84 14.75 -6.69
C MET A 90 -3.70 16.03 -7.52
N ALA A 91 -2.51 16.26 -8.11
CA ALA A 91 -2.29 17.40 -8.99
C ALA A 91 -3.12 17.31 -10.27
N PHE A 92 -3.19 16.13 -10.89
CA PHE A 92 -4.03 15.90 -12.08
C PHE A 92 -5.52 16.10 -11.77
N ALA A 93 -5.98 15.66 -10.60
CA ALA A 93 -7.36 15.85 -10.17
C ALA A 93 -7.67 17.36 -9.97
N ALA A 94 -6.76 18.10 -9.38
CA ALA A 94 -6.90 19.55 -9.18
C ALA A 94 -6.96 20.28 -10.53
N ALA A 95 -6.18 19.84 -11.50
CA ALA A 95 -6.16 20.40 -12.86
C ALA A 95 -7.29 19.86 -13.76
N ARG A 96 -8.08 18.89 -13.26
CA ARG A 96 -9.14 18.22 -14.00
C ARG A 96 -8.66 17.58 -15.30
N GLU A 97 -7.47 16.98 -15.25
CA GLU A 97 -6.86 16.29 -16.39
C GLU A 97 -7.21 14.79 -16.32
N SER A 98 -8.32 14.41 -16.95
CA SER A 98 -8.89 13.06 -16.81
C SER A 98 -8.02 11.96 -17.38
N SER A 99 -7.41 12.18 -18.55
CA SER A 99 -6.56 11.15 -19.19
C SER A 99 -5.31 10.87 -18.37
N GLU A 100 -4.64 11.92 -17.91
CA GLU A 100 -3.44 11.83 -17.10
C GLU A 100 -3.75 11.24 -15.73
N LEU A 101 -4.86 11.64 -15.11
CA LEU A 101 -5.28 11.09 -13.83
C LEU A 101 -5.56 9.60 -13.95
N ARG A 102 -6.26 9.19 -14.99
CA ARG A 102 -6.61 7.78 -15.20
C ARG A 102 -5.35 6.92 -15.34
N ALA A 103 -4.37 7.37 -16.10
CA ALA A 103 -3.10 6.68 -16.26
C ALA A 103 -2.34 6.60 -14.93
N GLU A 104 -2.29 7.69 -14.18
CA GLU A 104 -1.59 7.73 -12.89
C GLU A 104 -2.28 6.83 -11.85
N LEU A 105 -3.61 6.79 -11.83
CA LEU A 105 -4.35 5.90 -10.93
C LEU A 105 -4.06 4.43 -11.23
N ALA A 106 -3.97 4.07 -12.52
CA ALA A 106 -3.61 2.70 -12.91
C ALA A 106 -2.21 2.35 -12.43
N ASP A 107 -1.24 3.23 -12.63
CA ASP A 107 0.15 3.03 -12.19
C ASP A 107 0.25 2.95 -10.67
N LEU A 108 -0.46 3.82 -9.96
CA LEU A 108 -0.47 3.82 -8.49
C LEU A 108 -1.07 2.53 -7.93
N ARG A 109 -2.17 2.06 -8.50
CA ARG A 109 -2.78 0.79 -8.10
C ARG A 109 -1.82 -0.38 -8.29
N ASP A 110 -1.07 -0.40 -9.39
CA ASP A 110 -0.06 -1.42 -9.65
C ASP A 110 1.10 -1.31 -8.67
N GLN A 111 1.54 -0.10 -8.34
CA GLN A 111 2.62 0.12 -7.37
C GLN A 111 2.23 -0.39 -5.99
N LEU A 112 0.99 -0.14 -5.56
CA LEU A 112 0.50 -0.63 -4.28
C LEU A 112 0.41 -2.16 -4.26
N ARG A 113 0.00 -2.77 -5.37
CA ARG A 113 0.01 -4.22 -5.51
C ARG A 113 1.42 -4.79 -5.38
N LEU A 114 2.41 -4.13 -6.01
CA LEU A 114 3.80 -4.55 -5.94
C LEU A 114 4.35 -4.48 -4.51
N LEU A 115 3.98 -3.47 -3.74
CA LEU A 115 4.37 -3.38 -2.32
C LEU A 115 3.91 -4.62 -1.54
N ALA A 116 2.67 -5.05 -1.75
CA ALA A 116 2.15 -6.25 -1.09
C ALA A 116 2.85 -7.53 -1.56
N GLU A 117 3.14 -7.63 -2.85
CA GLU A 117 3.83 -8.80 -3.42
C GLU A 117 5.29 -8.89 -2.94
N MET A 118 5.99 -7.77 -2.82
CA MET A 118 7.35 -7.72 -2.30
C MET A 118 7.40 -8.26 -0.86
N GLU A 119 6.42 -7.91 -0.04
CA GLU A 119 6.33 -8.39 1.34
C GLU A 119 6.12 -9.91 1.37
N ARG A 120 5.21 -10.44 0.56
CA ARG A 120 4.98 -11.89 0.46
C ARG A 120 6.22 -12.62 -0.03
N PHE A 121 6.92 -12.06 -1.00
CA PHE A 121 8.13 -12.64 -1.55
C PHE A 121 9.24 -12.70 -0.51
N SER A 122 9.41 -11.65 0.30
CA SER A 122 10.37 -11.61 1.40
C SER A 122 10.11 -12.72 2.42
N ILE A 123 8.86 -12.93 2.79
CA ILE A 123 8.47 -14.00 3.72
C ILE A 123 8.76 -15.37 3.11
N LYS A 124 8.41 -15.57 1.86
CA LYS A 124 8.65 -16.84 1.16
C LYS A 124 10.12 -17.16 1.08
N ASN A 125 11.00 -16.17 0.90
CA ASN A 125 12.44 -16.38 0.83
C ASN A 125 13.08 -16.69 2.19
N VAL A 126 12.48 -16.23 3.28
CA VAL A 126 12.95 -16.52 4.64
C VAL A 126 12.54 -17.92 5.09
N LEU A 127 11.43 -18.40 4.59
CA LEU A 127 10.92 -19.74 4.89
C LEU A 127 11.42 -20.78 3.90
#